data_8a4f4418d0ce51120cfb96adb2c90389
#
_entry.id   8a4f4418d0ce51120cfb96adb2c90389
#
_cell.length_a   1.000
_cell.length_b   1.000
_cell.length_c   1.000
_cell.angle_alpha   90.00
_cell.angle_beta   90.00
_cell.angle_gamma   90.00
#
_symmetry.space_group_name_H-M   'P 1'
#
loop_
_entity.id
_entity.type
_entity.pdbx_description
1 polymer ?
#
loop_
_entity_poly.entity_id
_entity_poly.type
_entity_poly.pdbx_seq_one_letter_code
_entity_poly.pdbx_strand_id
1 'polypeptide(L)'
;MTRSIALLGSTGSIGRQTLEVARELGLSVAALTANKSVDLIEQQALEFCPRLAVLYDEDAARELRARLSDTNTQVLSGMEGLLAAATADDADTVVTAVMGMIGLQPTLAAIEKKKRIALANKETLVCAGELVVDAAEKYGAEIVPVDSEHSAIFQCLQGCRDRGEIKRLILTCSGGPFYGLSLQELAIKTKADALKHPNWTMGAKITIDSATLMNKGLEIIEAMRLYRLPLRQVDAVIHRQSIVHSLVEFHDGAMLAQLGTPDMKLPIRYAMTYPNRAVSPAEPLDLLKCPPLTFAEPDEEVFRCLKIAKQCAAIGNVYCAAMNGANEEAVAAFLRDEIGICAIPDLIEAALDKTETVYQPQLSDILEADRLAREVVREKLN
;
A
#
# COMPACT_ATOMS: atom_id res chain seq x y z
N MET A 1 7.19 8.39 -20.08
CA MET A 1 8.04 8.81 -18.94
C MET A 1 7.30 9.91 -18.23
N THR A 2 7.17 9.82 -16.91
CA THR A 2 6.51 10.84 -16.07
C THR A 2 7.19 12.19 -16.21
N ARG A 3 6.42 13.26 -16.36
CA ARG A 3 6.88 14.65 -16.38
C ARG A 3 6.29 15.46 -15.25
N SER A 4 5.04 15.15 -14.89
CA SER A 4 4.30 15.81 -13.84
C SER A 4 3.46 14.81 -13.04
N ILE A 5 3.42 14.99 -11.74
CA ILE A 5 2.69 14.10 -10.83
C ILE A 5 1.57 14.83 -10.09
N ALA A 6 0.48 14.12 -9.84
CA ALA A 6 -0.46 14.43 -8.76
C ALA A 6 -0.17 13.45 -7.61
N LEU A 7 0.13 13.98 -6.43
CA LEU A 7 0.51 13.18 -5.27
C LEU A 7 -0.60 13.15 -4.23
N LEU A 8 -1.25 12.00 -4.10
CA LEU A 8 -2.27 11.77 -3.08
C LEU A 8 -1.59 11.27 -1.79
N GLY A 9 -1.62 12.09 -0.72
CA GLY A 9 -0.99 11.75 0.55
C GLY A 9 0.47 12.24 0.67
N SER A 10 0.76 13.48 0.29
CA SER A 10 2.11 14.06 0.23
C SER A 10 2.84 14.15 1.58
N THR A 11 2.11 14.23 2.69
CA THR A 11 2.68 14.41 4.03
C THR A 11 3.04 13.10 4.73
N GLY A 12 2.60 11.96 4.20
CA GLY A 12 2.95 10.62 4.68
C GLY A 12 4.40 10.21 4.36
N SER A 13 4.82 9.05 4.87
CA SER A 13 6.18 8.54 4.63
C SER A 13 6.50 8.38 3.14
N ILE A 14 5.62 7.70 2.39
CA ILE A 14 5.78 7.50 0.94
C ILE A 14 5.67 8.83 0.19
N GLY A 15 4.71 9.68 0.58
CA GLY A 15 4.54 10.99 -0.07
C GLY A 15 5.77 11.87 0.03
N ARG A 16 6.41 11.96 1.20
CA ARG A 16 7.65 12.73 1.39
C ARG A 16 8.80 12.18 0.55
N GLN A 17 8.99 10.86 0.55
CA GLN A 17 10.00 10.21 -0.28
C GLN A 17 9.72 10.38 -1.78
N THR A 18 8.44 10.41 -2.18
CA THR A 18 8.04 10.72 -3.56
C THR A 18 8.46 12.13 -3.96
N LEU A 19 8.28 13.12 -3.08
CA LEU A 19 8.71 14.50 -3.35
C LEU A 19 10.24 14.63 -3.42
N GLU A 20 10.98 13.89 -2.59
CA GLU A 20 12.44 13.81 -2.70
C GLU A 20 12.87 13.26 -4.07
N VAL A 21 12.25 12.16 -4.50
CA VAL A 21 12.51 11.56 -5.82
C VAL A 21 12.08 12.50 -6.96
N ALA A 22 10.94 13.19 -6.83
CA ALA A 22 10.47 14.16 -7.82
C ALA A 22 11.46 15.32 -7.99
N ARG A 23 12.02 15.83 -6.88
CA ARG A 23 13.06 16.88 -6.90
C ARG A 23 14.33 16.38 -7.60
N GLU A 24 14.81 15.19 -7.27
CA GLU A 24 16.00 14.59 -7.87
C GLU A 24 15.85 14.34 -9.39
N LEU A 25 14.63 14.01 -9.82
CA LEU A 25 14.30 13.75 -11.22
C LEU A 25 13.86 15.01 -11.99
N GLY A 26 13.70 16.16 -11.32
CA GLY A 26 13.20 17.37 -11.94
C GLY A 26 11.75 17.29 -12.42
N LEU A 27 10.90 16.50 -11.73
CA LEU A 27 9.49 16.35 -12.07
C LEU A 27 8.67 17.53 -11.54
N SER A 28 7.70 17.98 -12.32
CA SER A 28 6.70 18.94 -11.86
C SER A 28 5.67 18.26 -10.94
N VAL A 29 5.14 19.01 -9.99
CA VAL A 29 4.07 18.55 -9.10
C VAL A 29 2.83 19.39 -9.40
N ALA A 30 1.82 18.79 -10.03
CA ALA A 30 0.58 19.45 -10.41
C ALA A 30 -0.39 19.60 -9.22
N ALA A 31 -0.42 18.58 -8.34
CA ALA A 31 -1.31 18.56 -7.19
C ALA A 31 -0.66 17.87 -5.99
N LEU A 32 -0.94 18.38 -4.79
CA LEU A 32 -0.57 17.80 -3.50
C LEU A 32 -1.83 17.58 -2.67
N THR A 33 -1.92 16.45 -1.98
CA THR A 33 -3.01 16.23 -1.05
C THR A 33 -2.52 15.71 0.30
N ALA A 34 -3.24 16.05 1.37
CA ALA A 34 -3.02 15.50 2.71
C ALA A 34 -4.35 15.42 3.49
N ASN A 35 -4.33 14.86 4.69
CA ASN A 35 -5.52 14.84 5.54
C ASN A 35 -5.72 16.21 6.23
N LYS A 36 -4.85 16.54 7.22
CA LYS A 36 -4.97 17.77 8.02
C LYS A 36 -3.64 18.41 8.38
N SER A 37 -2.54 17.99 7.76
CA SER A 37 -1.19 18.48 8.07
C SER A 37 -0.91 19.81 7.36
N VAL A 38 -1.44 20.94 7.89
CA VAL A 38 -1.37 22.27 7.27
C VAL A 38 0.09 22.71 7.08
N ASP A 39 0.90 22.69 8.14
CA ASP A 39 2.27 23.21 8.11
C ASP A 39 3.15 22.50 7.06
N LEU A 40 3.01 21.17 6.97
CA LEU A 40 3.85 20.41 6.05
C LEU A 40 3.40 20.57 4.58
N ILE A 41 2.09 20.59 4.31
CA ILE A 41 1.60 20.77 2.93
C ILE A 41 1.81 22.21 2.45
N GLU A 42 1.80 23.21 3.34
CA GLU A 42 2.18 24.59 3.03
C GLU A 42 3.63 24.66 2.56
N GLN A 43 4.57 24.08 3.33
CA GLN A 43 5.98 24.01 2.94
C GLN A 43 6.17 23.34 1.58
N GLN A 44 5.49 22.22 1.35
CA GLN A 44 5.52 21.51 0.08
C GLN A 44 4.93 22.34 -1.07
N ALA A 45 3.84 23.06 -0.82
CA ALA A 45 3.20 23.92 -1.81
C ALA A 45 4.08 25.14 -2.18
N LEU A 46 4.76 25.74 -1.21
CA LEU A 46 5.70 26.84 -1.47
C LEU A 46 6.94 26.36 -2.23
N GLU A 47 7.40 25.13 -2.00
CA GLU A 47 8.56 24.56 -2.69
C GLU A 47 8.24 24.14 -4.14
N PHE A 48 7.15 23.36 -4.31
CA PHE A 48 6.83 22.73 -5.60
C PHE A 48 5.87 23.58 -6.46
N CYS A 49 5.26 24.61 -5.91
CA CYS A 49 4.33 25.51 -6.57
C CYS A 49 3.23 24.77 -7.37
N PRO A 50 2.53 23.78 -6.76
CA PRO A 50 1.50 23.04 -7.45
C PRO A 50 0.33 23.95 -7.81
N ARG A 51 -0.40 23.62 -8.88
CA ARG A 51 -1.63 24.31 -9.20
C ARG A 51 -2.73 24.05 -8.15
N LEU A 52 -2.71 22.86 -7.51
CA LEU A 52 -3.74 22.42 -6.57
C LEU A 52 -3.13 21.84 -5.29
N ALA A 53 -3.60 22.32 -4.13
CA ALA A 53 -3.35 21.72 -2.82
C ALA A 53 -4.69 21.31 -2.18
N VAL A 54 -4.76 20.13 -1.61
CA VAL A 54 -6.00 19.60 -1.03
C VAL A 54 -5.75 19.11 0.40
N LEU A 55 -6.57 19.57 1.32
CA LEU A 55 -6.69 18.94 2.63
C LEU A 55 -8.06 18.28 2.76
N TYR A 56 -8.09 17.01 3.18
CA TYR A 56 -9.35 16.29 3.34
C TYR A 56 -10.23 16.91 4.43
N ASP A 57 -9.59 17.37 5.50
CA ASP A 57 -10.23 18.12 6.59
C ASP A 57 -10.56 19.55 6.12
N GLU A 58 -11.83 19.95 6.27
CA GLU A 58 -12.33 21.24 5.77
C GLU A 58 -11.78 22.43 6.54
N ASP A 59 -11.61 22.30 7.87
CA ASP A 59 -11.09 23.37 8.71
C ASP A 59 -9.61 23.61 8.42
N ALA A 60 -8.84 22.53 8.30
CA ALA A 60 -7.44 22.59 7.87
C ALA A 60 -7.30 23.20 6.45
N ALA A 61 -8.20 22.86 5.53
CA ALA A 61 -8.19 23.44 4.18
C ALA A 61 -8.50 24.95 4.19
N ARG A 62 -9.39 25.39 5.09
CA ARG A 62 -9.69 26.83 5.27
C ARG A 62 -8.46 27.59 5.76
N GLU A 63 -7.74 27.02 6.72
CA GLU A 63 -6.49 27.58 7.23
C GLU A 63 -5.42 27.63 6.14
N LEU A 64 -5.19 26.54 5.39
CA LEU A 64 -4.24 26.50 4.30
C LEU A 64 -4.55 27.52 3.22
N ARG A 65 -5.84 27.72 2.88
CA ARG A 65 -6.26 28.74 1.89
C ARG A 65 -5.87 30.13 2.31
N ALA A 66 -5.97 30.48 3.58
CA ALA A 66 -5.53 31.77 4.10
C ALA A 66 -4.01 31.91 4.01
N ARG A 67 -3.26 30.85 4.32
CA ARG A 67 -1.77 30.87 4.30
C ARG A 67 -1.19 30.95 2.88
N LEU A 68 -1.87 30.37 1.89
CA LEU A 68 -1.44 30.36 0.47
C LEU A 68 -2.09 31.47 -0.37
N SER A 69 -2.74 32.48 0.25
CA SER A 69 -3.49 33.56 -0.43
C SER A 69 -2.65 34.32 -1.44
N ASP A 70 -1.36 34.47 -1.20
CA ASP A 70 -0.43 35.22 -2.05
C ASP A 70 0.27 34.32 -3.10
N THR A 71 -0.20 33.08 -3.28
CA THR A 71 0.31 32.12 -4.26
C THR A 71 -0.72 31.86 -5.37
N ASN A 72 -0.28 31.17 -6.44
CA ASN A 72 -1.17 30.70 -7.50
C ASN A 72 -1.79 29.33 -7.21
N THR A 73 -1.54 28.74 -6.02
CA THR A 73 -2.04 27.42 -5.65
C THR A 73 -3.49 27.53 -5.19
N GLN A 74 -4.39 26.86 -5.90
CA GLN A 74 -5.78 26.71 -5.47
C GLN A 74 -5.89 25.69 -4.33
N VAL A 75 -6.66 26.01 -3.28
CA VAL A 75 -6.87 25.10 -2.16
C VAL A 75 -8.31 24.55 -2.18
N LEU A 76 -8.44 23.22 -2.26
CA LEU A 76 -9.71 22.49 -2.17
C LEU A 76 -9.74 21.58 -0.92
N SER A 77 -10.93 20.99 -0.64
CA SER A 77 -11.12 20.09 0.52
C SER A 77 -11.94 18.85 0.16
N GLY A 78 -11.90 17.88 1.08
CA GLY A 78 -12.74 16.68 1.03
C GLY A 78 -12.50 15.76 -0.16
N MET A 79 -13.47 14.87 -0.42
CA MET A 79 -13.39 13.91 -1.52
C MET A 79 -13.41 14.60 -2.89
N GLU A 80 -14.17 15.67 -3.06
CA GLU A 80 -14.19 16.44 -4.32
C GLU A 80 -12.80 17.00 -4.65
N GLY A 81 -12.09 17.50 -3.64
CA GLY A 81 -10.70 17.95 -3.79
C GLY A 81 -9.75 16.80 -4.19
N LEU A 82 -9.89 15.63 -3.56
CA LEU A 82 -9.09 14.44 -3.91
C LEU A 82 -9.34 13.99 -5.36
N LEU A 83 -10.59 13.98 -5.80
CA LEU A 83 -10.98 13.66 -7.18
C LEU A 83 -10.40 14.69 -8.16
N ALA A 84 -10.48 16.00 -7.83
CA ALA A 84 -9.91 17.06 -8.65
C ALA A 84 -8.38 16.91 -8.77
N ALA A 85 -7.68 16.56 -7.69
CA ALA A 85 -6.24 16.30 -7.70
C ALA A 85 -5.88 15.09 -8.57
N ALA A 86 -6.61 13.98 -8.40
CA ALA A 86 -6.37 12.75 -9.14
C ALA A 86 -6.65 12.88 -10.65
N THR A 87 -7.55 13.79 -11.03
CA THR A 87 -7.94 14.02 -12.44
C THR A 87 -7.32 15.26 -13.05
N ALA A 88 -6.40 15.96 -12.34
CA ALA A 88 -5.76 17.18 -12.81
C ALA A 88 -5.11 17.02 -14.20
N ASP A 89 -5.49 17.83 -15.18
CA ASP A 89 -5.08 17.66 -16.59
C ASP A 89 -3.58 17.81 -16.80
N ASP A 90 -2.92 18.59 -15.96
CA ASP A 90 -1.48 18.87 -16.00
C ASP A 90 -0.62 17.78 -15.30
N ALA A 91 -1.22 16.73 -14.74
CA ALA A 91 -0.53 15.54 -14.24
C ALA A 91 -0.66 14.38 -15.24
N ASP A 92 0.43 13.74 -15.60
CA ASP A 92 0.43 12.51 -16.40
C ASP A 92 0.44 11.23 -15.54
N THR A 93 0.90 11.34 -14.29
CA THR A 93 0.99 10.24 -13.34
C THR A 93 0.35 10.63 -12.01
N VAL A 94 -0.44 9.74 -11.45
CA VAL A 94 -1.01 9.87 -10.10
C VAL A 94 -0.30 8.90 -9.16
N VAL A 95 0.30 9.45 -8.10
CA VAL A 95 0.90 8.66 -7.02
C VAL A 95 -0.12 8.51 -5.91
N THR A 96 -0.57 7.31 -5.65
CA THR A 96 -1.56 7.03 -4.61
C THR A 96 -0.87 6.60 -3.31
N ALA A 97 -0.51 7.57 -2.46
CA ALA A 97 0.19 7.34 -1.20
C ALA A 97 -0.67 7.66 0.04
N VAL A 98 -1.98 7.65 -0.12
CA VAL A 98 -2.96 7.71 0.99
C VAL A 98 -3.11 6.33 1.63
N MET A 99 -3.64 6.27 2.86
CA MET A 99 -3.90 5.02 3.57
C MET A 99 -5.38 4.65 3.52
N GLY A 100 -5.68 3.35 3.47
CA GLY A 100 -7.04 2.82 3.55
C GLY A 100 -7.87 3.05 2.29
N MET A 101 -9.18 2.87 2.43
CA MET A 101 -10.14 2.90 1.32
C MET A 101 -10.33 4.28 0.65
N ILE A 102 -9.88 5.36 1.27
CA ILE A 102 -10.06 6.73 0.74
C ILE A 102 -9.36 6.93 -0.62
N GLY A 103 -8.34 6.13 -0.92
CA GLY A 103 -7.61 6.17 -2.20
C GLY A 103 -8.36 5.54 -3.37
N LEU A 104 -9.39 4.72 -3.12
CA LEU A 104 -10.04 3.92 -4.16
C LEU A 104 -10.75 4.78 -5.21
N GLN A 105 -11.64 5.67 -4.79
CA GLN A 105 -12.39 6.52 -5.72
C GLN A 105 -11.48 7.45 -6.55
N PRO A 106 -10.50 8.17 -5.96
CA PRO A 106 -9.56 8.96 -6.73
C PRO A 106 -8.72 8.12 -7.72
N THR A 107 -8.34 6.89 -7.34
CA THR A 107 -7.60 5.99 -8.23
C THR A 107 -8.45 5.59 -9.44
N LEU A 108 -9.70 5.20 -9.23
CA LEU A 108 -10.63 4.88 -10.33
C LEU A 108 -10.85 6.08 -11.25
N ALA A 109 -11.06 7.28 -10.70
CA ALA A 109 -11.21 8.51 -11.48
C ALA A 109 -9.96 8.85 -12.32
N ALA A 110 -8.75 8.63 -11.77
CA ALA A 110 -7.51 8.80 -12.51
C ALA A 110 -7.35 7.78 -13.65
N ILE A 111 -7.75 6.52 -13.41
CA ILE A 111 -7.76 5.45 -14.41
C ILE A 111 -8.69 5.81 -15.58
N GLU A 112 -9.89 6.32 -15.30
CA GLU A 112 -10.84 6.78 -16.34
C GLU A 112 -10.26 7.91 -17.20
N LYS A 113 -9.38 8.74 -16.62
CA LYS A 113 -8.62 9.77 -17.33
C LYS A 113 -7.36 9.23 -18.01
N LYS A 114 -7.16 7.90 -18.04
CA LYS A 114 -6.02 7.21 -18.66
C LYS A 114 -4.66 7.64 -18.12
N LYS A 115 -4.62 8.07 -16.86
CA LYS A 115 -3.37 8.44 -16.20
C LYS A 115 -2.61 7.19 -15.78
N ARG A 116 -1.28 7.29 -15.74
CA ARG A 116 -0.47 6.27 -15.08
C ARG A 116 -0.71 6.33 -13.58
N ILE A 117 -0.88 5.18 -12.96
CA ILE A 117 -1.04 5.05 -11.51
C ILE A 117 0.25 4.47 -10.92
N ALA A 118 0.98 5.27 -10.16
CA ALA A 118 2.05 4.80 -9.29
C ALA A 118 1.42 4.40 -7.96
N LEU A 119 1.10 3.10 -7.83
CA LEU A 119 0.25 2.58 -6.76
C LEU A 119 1.06 2.23 -5.52
N ALA A 120 0.91 3.03 -4.45
CA ALA A 120 1.45 2.74 -3.12
C ALA A 120 0.35 2.39 -2.10
N ASN A 121 -0.92 2.70 -2.39
CA ASN A 121 -2.07 2.36 -1.57
C ASN A 121 -2.54 0.93 -1.88
N LYS A 122 -2.00 -0.05 -1.17
CA LYS A 122 -2.32 -1.47 -1.37
C LYS A 122 -3.80 -1.79 -1.13
N GLU A 123 -4.44 -1.09 -0.21
CA GLU A 123 -5.84 -1.30 0.14
C GLU A 123 -6.77 -1.11 -1.07
N THR A 124 -6.39 -0.30 -2.04
CA THR A 124 -7.11 -0.14 -3.31
C THR A 124 -7.26 -1.47 -4.06
N LEU A 125 -6.18 -2.27 -4.16
CA LEU A 125 -6.23 -3.58 -4.82
C LEU A 125 -6.74 -4.69 -3.88
N VAL A 126 -6.48 -4.59 -2.59
CA VAL A 126 -6.99 -5.54 -1.60
C VAL A 126 -8.53 -5.55 -1.60
N CYS A 127 -9.13 -4.37 -1.51
CA CYS A 127 -10.57 -4.23 -1.33
C CYS A 127 -11.36 -4.29 -2.64
N ALA A 128 -10.83 -3.71 -3.72
CA ALA A 128 -11.53 -3.55 -4.99
C ALA A 128 -10.68 -3.91 -6.22
N GLY A 129 -9.71 -4.83 -6.06
CA GLY A 129 -8.70 -5.08 -7.09
C GLY A 129 -9.26 -5.51 -8.43
N GLU A 130 -10.33 -6.30 -8.48
CA GLU A 130 -10.98 -6.69 -9.74
C GLU A 130 -11.53 -5.46 -10.46
N LEU A 131 -12.27 -4.59 -9.75
CA LEU A 131 -12.81 -3.36 -10.35
C LEU A 131 -11.70 -2.42 -10.84
N VAL A 132 -10.61 -2.30 -10.09
CA VAL A 132 -9.49 -1.41 -10.40
C VAL A 132 -8.70 -1.92 -11.62
N VAL A 133 -8.37 -3.22 -11.65
CA VAL A 133 -7.58 -3.81 -12.74
C VAL A 133 -8.40 -3.90 -14.02
N ASP A 134 -9.70 -4.23 -13.93
CA ASP A 134 -10.60 -4.23 -15.08
C ASP A 134 -10.82 -2.82 -15.66
N ALA A 135 -10.94 -1.81 -14.78
CA ALA A 135 -11.00 -0.42 -15.21
C ALA A 135 -9.70 0.01 -15.89
N ALA A 136 -8.54 -0.35 -15.35
CA ALA A 136 -7.25 -0.02 -15.95
C ALA A 136 -7.09 -0.63 -17.35
N GLU A 137 -7.48 -1.89 -17.55
CA GLU A 137 -7.49 -2.52 -18.87
C GLU A 137 -8.49 -1.85 -19.82
N LYS A 138 -9.72 -1.60 -19.36
CA LYS A 138 -10.78 -0.97 -20.16
C LYS A 138 -10.37 0.42 -20.67
N TYR A 139 -9.75 1.23 -19.83
CA TYR A 139 -9.37 2.60 -20.20
C TYR A 139 -7.94 2.70 -20.74
N GLY A 140 -7.14 1.63 -20.65
CA GLY A 140 -5.74 1.61 -21.09
C GLY A 140 -4.83 2.41 -20.16
N ALA A 141 -5.15 2.45 -18.88
CA ALA A 141 -4.31 3.06 -17.85
C ALA A 141 -3.26 2.06 -17.35
N GLU A 142 -2.04 2.53 -17.11
CA GLU A 142 -0.95 1.69 -16.63
C GLU A 142 -0.85 1.77 -15.10
N ILE A 143 -0.87 0.62 -14.42
CA ILE A 143 -0.62 0.54 -12.98
C ILE A 143 0.81 0.08 -12.76
N VAL A 144 1.62 0.90 -12.11
CA VAL A 144 3.01 0.58 -11.74
C VAL A 144 3.09 0.53 -10.22
N PRO A 145 3.42 -0.64 -9.63
CA PRO A 145 3.45 -0.78 -8.19
C PRO A 145 4.62 -0.04 -7.55
N VAL A 146 4.35 0.60 -6.41
CA VAL A 146 5.33 1.27 -5.55
C VAL A 146 5.66 0.41 -4.31
N ASP A 147 4.74 -0.45 -3.87
CA ASP A 147 5.05 -1.42 -2.81
C ASP A 147 6.27 -2.25 -3.21
N SER A 148 7.25 -2.42 -2.31
CA SER A 148 8.58 -2.95 -2.64
C SER A 148 8.52 -4.35 -3.22
N GLU A 149 7.69 -5.22 -2.67
CA GLU A 149 7.53 -6.60 -3.10
C GLU A 149 6.88 -6.69 -4.49
N HIS A 150 5.85 -5.89 -4.71
CA HIS A 150 5.14 -5.84 -6.00
C HIS A 150 5.99 -5.18 -7.07
N SER A 151 6.71 -4.10 -6.73
CA SER A 151 7.70 -3.50 -7.63
C SER A 151 8.79 -4.51 -8.02
N ALA A 152 9.26 -5.34 -7.08
CA ALA A 152 10.23 -6.39 -7.36
C ALA A 152 9.70 -7.42 -8.37
N ILE A 153 8.50 -7.93 -8.15
CA ILE A 153 7.81 -8.85 -9.09
C ILE A 153 7.63 -8.18 -10.44
N PHE A 154 7.12 -6.94 -10.46
CA PHE A 154 6.94 -6.17 -11.70
C PHE A 154 8.23 -6.05 -12.50
N GLN A 155 9.37 -5.80 -11.83
CA GLN A 155 10.68 -5.73 -12.45
C GLN A 155 11.17 -7.10 -12.98
N CYS A 156 10.94 -8.18 -12.24
CA CYS A 156 11.29 -9.55 -12.68
C CYS A 156 10.46 -9.98 -13.90
N LEU A 157 9.25 -9.46 -14.07
CA LEU A 157 8.35 -9.81 -15.16
C LEU A 157 8.55 -8.97 -16.45
N GLN A 158 9.52 -8.04 -16.50
CA GLN A 158 9.72 -7.19 -17.67
C GLN A 158 10.10 -7.97 -18.96
N GLY A 159 10.62 -9.17 -18.81
CA GLY A 159 10.92 -10.06 -19.97
C GLY A 159 9.86 -11.14 -20.21
N CYS A 160 8.89 -11.28 -19.34
CA CYS A 160 7.85 -12.31 -19.41
C CYS A 160 6.78 -11.89 -20.44
N ARG A 161 6.60 -12.69 -21.49
CA ARG A 161 5.65 -12.41 -22.58
C ARG A 161 4.27 -12.98 -22.31
N ASP A 162 4.21 -14.10 -21.61
CA ASP A 162 2.98 -14.80 -21.26
C ASP A 162 2.95 -15.09 -19.76
N ARG A 163 1.87 -14.71 -19.11
CA ARG A 163 1.66 -15.02 -17.69
C ARG A 163 1.55 -16.51 -17.39
N GLY A 164 1.22 -17.33 -18.39
CA GLY A 164 1.28 -18.78 -18.33
C GLY A 164 2.68 -19.34 -18.10
N GLU A 165 3.75 -18.55 -18.29
CA GLU A 165 5.13 -18.93 -17.95
C GLU A 165 5.39 -18.94 -16.44
N ILE A 166 4.56 -18.21 -15.65
CA ILE A 166 4.73 -18.05 -14.20
C ILE A 166 4.20 -19.29 -13.49
N LYS A 167 5.09 -19.99 -12.79
CA LYS A 167 4.70 -21.09 -11.89
C LYS A 167 4.14 -20.54 -10.59
N ARG A 168 4.86 -19.58 -9.96
CA ARG A 168 4.41 -18.86 -8.75
C ARG A 168 5.18 -17.58 -8.51
N LEU A 169 4.58 -16.69 -7.73
CA LEU A 169 5.21 -15.53 -7.11
C LEU A 169 5.58 -15.88 -5.67
N ILE A 170 6.72 -15.39 -5.20
CA ILE A 170 7.18 -15.59 -3.83
C ILE A 170 7.46 -14.22 -3.23
N LEU A 171 6.56 -13.77 -2.36
CA LEU A 171 6.68 -12.52 -1.63
C LEU A 171 7.60 -12.73 -0.42
N THR A 172 8.58 -11.86 -0.24
CA THR A 172 9.43 -11.90 0.96
C THR A 172 8.87 -10.99 2.04
N CYS A 173 9.11 -11.30 3.30
CA CYS A 173 8.85 -10.41 4.43
C CYS A 173 9.90 -10.55 5.51
N SER A 174 10.10 -9.49 6.31
CA SER A 174 11.03 -9.53 7.45
C SER A 174 10.56 -10.46 8.58
N GLY A 175 9.29 -10.84 8.60
CA GLY A 175 8.64 -11.54 9.71
C GLY A 175 8.28 -10.60 10.88
N GLY A 176 8.51 -9.29 10.73
CA GLY A 176 8.21 -8.31 11.75
C GLY A 176 9.07 -8.42 13.04
N PRO A 177 8.73 -7.63 14.08
CA PRO A 177 9.45 -7.62 15.35
C PRO A 177 9.26 -8.89 16.18
N PHE A 178 8.23 -9.68 15.90
CA PHE A 178 7.84 -10.83 16.71
C PHE A 178 8.16 -12.20 16.08
N TYR A 179 8.94 -12.20 15.00
CA TYR A 179 9.39 -13.43 14.36
C TYR A 179 10.04 -14.40 15.35
N GLY A 180 9.60 -15.64 15.34
CA GLY A 180 10.11 -16.74 16.17
C GLY A 180 9.55 -16.78 17.60
N LEU A 181 8.61 -15.90 17.96
CA LEU A 181 7.91 -15.99 19.24
C LEU A 181 6.78 -17.02 19.20
N SER A 182 6.55 -17.67 20.33
CA SER A 182 5.35 -18.47 20.59
C SER A 182 4.13 -17.57 20.84
N LEU A 183 2.93 -18.14 20.75
CA LEU A 183 1.69 -17.42 21.05
C LEU A 183 1.67 -16.85 22.48
N GLN A 184 2.23 -17.58 23.45
CA GLN A 184 2.31 -17.12 24.84
C GLN A 184 3.22 -15.92 25.00
N GLU A 185 4.36 -15.91 24.29
CA GLU A 185 5.28 -14.75 24.29
C GLU A 185 4.70 -13.57 23.53
N LEU A 186 3.92 -13.81 22.46
CA LEU A 186 3.24 -12.76 21.70
C LEU A 186 2.16 -12.08 22.53
N ALA A 187 1.40 -12.82 23.33
CA ALA A 187 0.24 -12.34 24.10
C ALA A 187 0.61 -11.21 25.10
N ILE A 188 1.85 -11.17 25.57
CA ILE A 188 2.34 -10.17 26.55
C ILE A 188 3.06 -8.99 25.88
N LYS A 189 3.14 -8.95 24.54
CA LYS A 189 3.83 -7.85 23.82
C LYS A 189 2.99 -6.59 23.80
N THR A 190 3.68 -5.47 23.98
CA THR A 190 3.09 -4.15 24.02
C THR A 190 3.17 -3.45 22.67
N LYS A 191 2.43 -2.35 22.54
CA LYS A 191 2.55 -1.41 21.41
C LYS A 191 4.00 -0.95 21.19
N ALA A 192 4.71 -0.64 22.27
CA ALA A 192 6.11 -0.20 22.17
C ALA A 192 7.03 -1.27 21.60
N ASP A 193 6.73 -2.56 21.84
CA ASP A 193 7.47 -3.67 21.24
C ASP A 193 7.10 -3.86 19.76
N ALA A 194 5.82 -3.76 19.44
CA ALA A 194 5.31 -3.92 18.09
C ALA A 194 5.81 -2.83 17.12
N LEU A 195 6.04 -1.61 17.61
CA LEU A 195 6.51 -0.49 16.79
C LEU A 195 8.03 -0.54 16.48
N LYS A 196 8.78 -1.52 17.00
CA LYS A 196 10.22 -1.71 16.74
C LYS A 196 10.45 -2.61 15.52
N HIS A 197 10.18 -2.09 14.32
CA HIS A 197 10.44 -2.87 13.10
C HIS A 197 11.96 -3.06 12.87
N PRO A 198 12.45 -4.28 12.50
CA PRO A 198 13.89 -4.56 12.41
C PRO A 198 14.62 -3.80 11.29
N ASN A 199 13.99 -3.56 10.12
CA ASN A 199 14.67 -3.08 8.92
C ASN A 199 14.09 -1.79 8.36
N TRP A 200 12.80 -1.47 8.62
CA TRP A 200 12.10 -0.37 7.99
C TRP A 200 11.61 0.66 9.02
N THR A 201 11.71 1.94 8.67
CA THR A 201 11.04 3.02 9.39
C THR A 201 9.73 3.33 8.67
N MET A 202 8.62 2.93 9.25
CA MET A 202 7.28 2.99 8.64
C MET A 202 6.27 3.72 9.53
N GLY A 203 5.09 4.00 8.98
CA GLY A 203 3.95 4.49 9.75
C GLY A 203 3.47 3.46 10.79
N ALA A 204 2.80 3.92 11.84
CA ALA A 204 2.39 3.06 12.95
C ALA A 204 1.48 1.89 12.49
N LYS A 205 0.45 2.17 11.67
CA LYS A 205 -0.49 1.14 11.19
C LYS A 205 0.22 -0.01 10.47
N ILE A 206 1.03 0.28 9.46
CA ILE A 206 1.73 -0.74 8.68
C ILE A 206 2.80 -1.48 9.51
N THR A 207 3.35 -0.84 10.55
CA THR A 207 4.28 -1.50 11.48
C THR A 207 3.55 -2.56 12.31
N ILE A 208 2.32 -2.28 12.78
CA ILE A 208 1.49 -3.29 13.44
C ILE A 208 1.05 -4.39 12.47
N ASP A 209 0.68 -4.04 11.24
CA ASP A 209 0.37 -5.04 10.21
C ASP A 209 1.58 -5.95 9.91
N SER A 210 2.80 -5.42 9.94
CA SER A 210 4.02 -6.22 9.84
C SER A 210 4.20 -7.14 11.06
N ALA A 211 3.92 -6.63 12.27
CA ALA A 211 4.05 -7.39 13.52
C ALA A 211 3.04 -8.55 13.61
N THR A 212 1.89 -8.44 12.97
CA THR A 212 0.83 -9.48 12.91
C THR A 212 0.90 -10.34 11.65
N LEU A 213 1.80 -10.05 10.71
CA LEU A 213 1.84 -10.55 9.34
C LEU A 213 0.58 -10.24 8.50
N MET A 214 -0.32 -9.37 8.96
CA MET A 214 -1.42 -8.86 8.15
C MET A 214 -0.91 -8.15 6.91
N ASN A 215 0.18 -7.35 7.02
CA ASN A 215 0.77 -6.69 5.86
C ASN A 215 1.09 -7.67 4.73
N LYS A 216 1.67 -8.83 5.07
CA LYS A 216 1.98 -9.86 4.08
C LYS A 216 0.72 -10.51 3.52
N GLY A 217 -0.32 -10.66 4.34
CA GLY A 217 -1.65 -11.09 3.88
C GLY A 217 -2.26 -10.13 2.86
N LEU A 218 -2.24 -8.83 3.13
CA LEU A 218 -2.70 -7.79 2.20
C LEU A 218 -1.89 -7.81 0.89
N GLU A 219 -0.59 -7.98 0.97
CA GLU A 219 0.29 -8.05 -0.19
C GLU A 219 0.06 -9.30 -1.06
N ILE A 220 -0.27 -10.45 -0.47
CA ILE A 220 -0.70 -11.64 -1.23
C ILE A 220 -1.94 -11.33 -2.06
N ILE A 221 -2.96 -10.69 -1.45
CA ILE A 221 -4.19 -10.30 -2.16
C ILE A 221 -3.87 -9.31 -3.28
N GLU A 222 -3.06 -8.28 -3.00
CA GLU A 222 -2.63 -7.30 -3.99
C GLU A 222 -1.92 -7.97 -5.18
N ALA A 223 -0.98 -8.89 -4.92
CA ALA A 223 -0.27 -9.64 -5.97
C ALA A 223 -1.23 -10.48 -6.82
N MET A 224 -2.19 -11.18 -6.20
CA MET A 224 -3.21 -11.94 -6.92
C MET A 224 -3.99 -11.06 -7.90
N ARG A 225 -4.39 -9.86 -7.46
CA ARG A 225 -5.17 -8.92 -8.28
C ARG A 225 -4.31 -8.28 -9.38
N LEU A 226 -3.16 -7.72 -9.00
CA LEU A 226 -2.29 -6.99 -9.92
C LEU A 226 -1.74 -7.89 -11.05
N TYR A 227 -1.38 -9.14 -10.71
CA TYR A 227 -0.80 -10.08 -11.66
C TYR A 227 -1.80 -11.10 -12.20
N ARG A 228 -3.09 -11.02 -11.79
CA ARG A 228 -4.17 -11.94 -12.20
C ARG A 228 -3.81 -13.41 -11.99
N LEU A 229 -3.24 -13.73 -10.84
CA LEU A 229 -2.87 -15.10 -10.46
C LEU A 229 -3.76 -15.61 -9.31
N PRO A 230 -4.10 -16.91 -9.31
CA PRO A 230 -4.86 -17.49 -8.22
C PRO A 230 -3.98 -17.62 -6.96
N LEU A 231 -4.60 -17.68 -5.77
CA LEU A 231 -3.93 -17.78 -4.48
C LEU A 231 -2.86 -18.89 -4.45
N ARG A 232 -3.13 -20.06 -5.06
CA ARG A 232 -2.19 -21.19 -5.11
C ARG A 232 -0.87 -20.91 -5.84
N GLN A 233 -0.76 -19.78 -6.54
CA GLN A 233 0.44 -19.33 -7.24
C GLN A 233 1.09 -18.12 -6.55
N VAL A 234 0.67 -17.76 -5.34
CA VAL A 234 1.25 -16.63 -4.59
C VAL A 234 1.62 -17.09 -3.18
N ASP A 235 2.91 -17.27 -2.95
CA ASP A 235 3.48 -17.70 -1.68
C ASP A 235 4.15 -16.53 -0.93
N ALA A 236 4.40 -16.74 0.36
CA ALA A 236 5.19 -15.83 1.18
C ALA A 236 6.30 -16.58 1.91
N VAL A 237 7.46 -15.94 2.05
CA VAL A 237 8.60 -16.46 2.82
C VAL A 237 9.17 -15.37 3.72
N ILE A 238 9.63 -15.79 4.90
CA ILE A 238 10.40 -14.91 5.80
C ILE A 238 11.81 -14.76 5.25
N HIS A 239 12.23 -13.51 5.06
CA HIS A 239 13.59 -13.12 4.67
C HIS A 239 14.04 -11.95 5.56
N ARG A 240 14.72 -12.29 6.67
CA ARG A 240 15.05 -11.33 7.75
C ARG A 240 15.89 -10.15 7.29
N GLN A 241 16.74 -10.35 6.28
CA GLN A 241 17.67 -9.34 5.79
C GLN A 241 17.01 -8.25 4.92
N SER A 242 15.80 -8.50 4.39
CA SER A 242 15.07 -7.60 3.47
C SER A 242 15.91 -7.12 2.28
N ILE A 243 16.81 -7.95 1.79
CA ILE A 243 17.67 -7.68 0.61
C ILE A 243 17.00 -8.19 -0.67
N VAL A 244 16.45 -9.41 -0.63
CA VAL A 244 15.58 -9.93 -1.69
C VAL A 244 14.18 -9.41 -1.43
N HIS A 245 13.66 -8.59 -2.36
CA HIS A 245 12.34 -7.97 -2.17
C HIS A 245 11.19 -8.85 -2.63
N SER A 246 11.36 -9.69 -3.65
CA SER A 246 10.47 -10.79 -4.04
C SER A 246 11.09 -11.60 -5.17
N LEU A 247 10.47 -12.75 -5.50
CA LEU A 247 10.94 -13.65 -6.53
C LEU A 247 9.79 -14.12 -7.42
N VAL A 248 10.12 -14.47 -8.67
CA VAL A 248 9.22 -15.12 -9.62
C VAL A 248 9.84 -16.46 -10.00
N GLU A 249 9.12 -17.55 -9.78
CA GLU A 249 9.50 -18.89 -10.25
C GLU A 249 8.74 -19.20 -11.54
N PHE A 250 9.44 -19.62 -12.56
CA PHE A 250 8.90 -20.00 -13.88
C PHE A 250 8.74 -21.51 -14.02
N HIS A 251 7.94 -21.96 -14.97
CA HIS A 251 7.69 -23.39 -15.20
C HIS A 251 8.91 -24.16 -15.70
N ASP A 252 9.89 -23.49 -16.27
CA ASP A 252 11.20 -24.10 -16.67
C ASP A 252 12.13 -24.34 -15.48
N GLY A 253 11.74 -23.91 -14.26
CA GLY A 253 12.52 -24.02 -13.03
C GLY A 253 13.44 -22.83 -12.78
N ALA A 254 13.48 -21.83 -13.67
CA ALA A 254 14.23 -20.60 -13.40
C ALA A 254 13.54 -19.77 -12.32
N MET A 255 14.35 -19.08 -11.51
CA MET A 255 13.85 -18.15 -10.50
C MET A 255 14.53 -16.80 -10.68
N LEU A 256 13.75 -15.73 -10.84
CA LEU A 256 14.24 -14.36 -10.90
C LEU A 256 13.90 -13.64 -9.59
N ALA A 257 14.83 -12.84 -9.10
CA ALA A 257 14.68 -12.04 -7.89
C ALA A 257 15.19 -10.62 -8.11
N GLN A 258 14.50 -9.65 -7.55
CA GLN A 258 15.02 -8.29 -7.46
C GLN A 258 15.64 -8.10 -6.07
N LEU A 259 16.88 -7.63 -6.05
CA LEU A 259 17.66 -7.35 -4.86
C LEU A 259 17.95 -5.85 -4.76
N GLY A 260 17.99 -5.33 -3.53
CA GLY A 260 18.34 -3.95 -3.26
C GLY A 260 18.49 -3.68 -1.77
N THR A 261 18.99 -2.50 -1.43
CA THR A 261 18.91 -1.98 -0.06
C THR A 261 17.46 -1.69 0.30
N PRO A 262 17.04 -1.83 1.58
CA PRO A 262 15.67 -1.54 2.00
C PRO A 262 15.41 -0.02 2.00
N ASP A 263 15.14 0.54 0.82
CA ASP A 263 14.85 1.96 0.58
C ASP A 263 13.66 2.11 -0.38
N MET A 264 12.57 2.71 0.10
CA MET A 264 11.37 2.95 -0.72
C MET A 264 11.59 3.91 -1.89
N LYS A 265 12.66 4.70 -1.89
CA LYS A 265 13.00 5.55 -3.04
C LYS A 265 13.35 4.73 -4.28
N LEU A 266 13.80 3.48 -4.14
CA LEU A 266 14.08 2.60 -5.28
C LEU A 266 12.79 2.28 -6.07
N PRO A 267 11.74 1.67 -5.48
CA PRO A 267 10.50 1.40 -6.20
C PRO A 267 9.75 2.67 -6.60
N ILE A 268 9.75 3.74 -5.78
CA ILE A 268 9.18 5.03 -6.14
C ILE A 268 9.84 5.57 -7.40
N ARG A 269 11.18 5.62 -7.45
CA ARG A 269 11.95 6.09 -8.61
C ARG A 269 11.64 5.26 -9.84
N TYR A 270 11.62 3.93 -9.70
CA TYR A 270 11.30 3.07 -10.83
C TYR A 270 9.89 3.32 -11.37
N ALA A 271 8.89 3.48 -10.49
CA ALA A 271 7.53 3.81 -10.91
C ALA A 271 7.43 5.15 -11.66
N MET A 272 8.25 6.15 -11.26
CA MET A 272 8.30 7.45 -11.95
C MET A 272 9.03 7.41 -13.29
N THR A 273 10.00 6.52 -13.45
CA THR A 273 10.88 6.50 -14.64
C THR A 273 10.55 5.37 -15.62
N TYR A 274 9.72 4.42 -15.21
CA TYR A 274 9.32 3.28 -16.05
C TYR A 274 8.87 3.73 -17.46
N PRO A 275 9.28 3.03 -18.55
CA PRO A 275 10.02 1.76 -18.57
C PRO A 275 11.54 1.90 -18.39
N ASN A 276 12.09 3.09 -18.25
CA ASN A 276 13.52 3.32 -18.09
C ASN A 276 13.93 3.24 -16.61
N ARG A 277 15.27 3.19 -16.40
CA ARG A 277 15.88 3.32 -15.07
C ARG A 277 16.69 4.60 -15.00
N ALA A 278 16.44 5.42 -13.98
CA ALA A 278 17.23 6.61 -13.73
C ALA A 278 18.34 6.31 -12.70
N VAL A 279 19.40 7.09 -12.76
CA VAL A 279 20.47 7.06 -11.75
C VAL A 279 19.87 7.37 -10.38
N SER A 280 20.25 6.59 -9.37
CA SER A 280 19.86 6.80 -7.98
C SER A 280 21.06 7.33 -7.19
N PRO A 281 20.86 8.31 -6.29
CA PRO A 281 21.89 8.71 -5.34
C PRO A 281 22.02 7.73 -4.16
N ALA A 282 21.11 6.75 -4.02
CA ALA A 282 21.16 5.76 -2.96
C ALA A 282 22.40 4.87 -3.08
N GLU A 283 22.92 4.46 -1.94
CA GLU A 283 24.06 3.54 -1.89
C GLU A 283 23.68 2.19 -2.53
N PRO A 284 24.42 1.69 -3.50
CA PRO A 284 24.12 0.43 -4.15
C PRO A 284 24.34 -0.74 -3.19
N LEU A 285 23.59 -1.83 -3.40
CA LEU A 285 23.79 -3.07 -2.69
C LEU A 285 25.18 -3.67 -3.06
N ASP A 286 26.04 -3.88 -2.05
CA ASP A 286 27.32 -4.57 -2.20
C ASP A 286 27.17 -6.02 -1.74
N LEU A 287 27.12 -6.95 -2.69
CA LEU A 287 26.94 -8.39 -2.40
C LEU A 287 28.10 -8.98 -1.58
N LEU A 288 29.29 -8.39 -1.62
CA LEU A 288 30.45 -8.87 -0.85
C LEU A 288 30.35 -8.51 0.64
N LYS A 289 29.53 -7.49 0.97
CA LYS A 289 29.27 -7.06 2.34
C LYS A 289 27.92 -7.56 2.88
N CYS A 290 27.10 -8.20 2.04
CA CYS A 290 25.83 -8.74 2.46
C CYS A 290 26.01 -9.87 3.48
N PRO A 291 25.14 -9.93 4.51
CA PRO A 291 25.04 -11.13 5.34
C PRO A 291 24.51 -12.31 4.50
N PRO A 292 24.67 -13.56 4.99
CA PRO A 292 24.03 -14.71 4.36
C PRO A 292 22.52 -14.50 4.20
N LEU A 293 21.99 -14.74 3.01
CA LEU A 293 20.56 -14.66 2.74
C LEU A 293 19.87 -15.91 3.29
N THR A 294 18.89 -15.72 4.16
CA THR A 294 18.14 -16.80 4.81
C THR A 294 16.66 -16.71 4.49
N PHE A 295 16.02 -17.86 4.36
CA PHE A 295 14.59 -17.97 4.07
C PHE A 295 13.96 -19.00 5.02
N ALA A 296 12.72 -18.72 5.48
CA ALA A 296 11.96 -19.60 6.33
C ALA A 296 10.45 -19.48 6.00
N GLU A 297 9.69 -20.46 6.43
CA GLU A 297 8.22 -20.41 6.32
C GLU A 297 7.63 -19.47 7.38
N PRO A 298 6.56 -18.70 7.07
CA PRO A 298 5.80 -17.96 8.07
C PRO A 298 4.98 -18.91 8.94
N ASP A 299 4.93 -18.64 10.24
CA ASP A 299 4.10 -19.37 11.18
C ASP A 299 2.67 -18.82 11.19
N GLU A 300 1.76 -19.46 10.46
CA GLU A 300 0.36 -19.03 10.34
C GLU A 300 -0.49 -19.40 11.58
N GLU A 301 -0.02 -20.27 12.45
CA GLU A 301 -0.74 -20.60 13.70
C GLU A 301 -0.49 -19.54 14.78
N VAL A 302 0.72 -18.99 14.85
CA VAL A 302 1.04 -17.85 15.72
C VAL A 302 0.52 -16.55 15.12
N PHE A 303 0.73 -16.33 13.81
CA PHE A 303 0.36 -15.09 13.10
C PHE A 303 -0.93 -15.30 12.30
N ARG A 304 -2.04 -15.46 13.02
CA ARG A 304 -3.37 -15.77 12.45
C ARG A 304 -3.86 -14.77 11.41
N CYS A 305 -3.43 -13.51 11.47
CA CYS A 305 -3.82 -12.50 10.49
C CYS A 305 -3.40 -12.87 9.05
N LEU A 306 -2.26 -13.53 8.86
CA LEU A 306 -1.86 -14.03 7.55
C LEU A 306 -2.81 -15.13 7.05
N LYS A 307 -3.18 -16.07 7.93
CA LYS A 307 -4.13 -17.14 7.62
C LYS A 307 -5.51 -16.60 7.26
N ILE A 308 -6.01 -15.63 8.04
CA ILE A 308 -7.29 -14.93 7.77
C ILE A 308 -7.26 -14.25 6.41
N ALA A 309 -6.18 -13.53 6.09
CA ALA A 309 -6.04 -12.86 4.80
C ALA A 309 -6.07 -13.84 3.62
N LYS A 310 -5.39 -14.99 3.74
CA LYS A 310 -5.45 -16.06 2.72
C LYS A 310 -6.85 -16.65 2.57
N GLN A 311 -7.59 -16.82 3.67
CA GLN A 311 -8.99 -17.28 3.64
C GLN A 311 -9.88 -16.26 2.93
N CYS A 312 -9.77 -14.97 3.25
CA CYS A 312 -10.49 -13.91 2.55
C CYS A 312 -10.13 -13.84 1.06
N ALA A 313 -8.85 -14.03 0.71
CA ALA A 313 -8.38 -14.10 -0.66
C ALA A 313 -9.02 -15.26 -1.45
N ALA A 314 -9.17 -16.43 -0.80
CA ALA A 314 -9.81 -17.60 -1.40
C ALA A 314 -11.32 -17.43 -1.61
N ILE A 315 -12.00 -16.76 -0.67
CA ILE A 315 -13.43 -16.44 -0.78
C ILE A 315 -13.66 -15.34 -1.81
N GLY A 316 -12.80 -14.30 -1.78
CA GLY A 316 -12.95 -13.12 -2.64
C GLY A 316 -14.15 -12.24 -2.22
N ASN A 317 -14.91 -11.75 -3.21
CA ASN A 317 -16.10 -10.94 -2.99
C ASN A 317 -15.79 -9.70 -2.12
N VAL A 318 -16.67 -9.34 -1.18
CA VAL A 318 -16.50 -8.21 -0.25
C VAL A 318 -15.67 -8.56 0.99
N TYR A 319 -15.27 -9.83 1.15
CA TYR A 319 -14.56 -10.29 2.36
C TYR A 319 -13.20 -9.62 2.55
N CYS A 320 -12.46 -9.33 1.47
CA CYS A 320 -11.19 -8.61 1.59
C CYS A 320 -11.39 -7.17 2.08
N ALA A 321 -12.48 -6.50 1.68
CA ALA A 321 -12.81 -5.15 2.14
C ALA A 321 -13.24 -5.18 3.62
N ALA A 322 -14.10 -6.13 4.00
CA ALA A 322 -14.52 -6.31 5.39
C ALA A 322 -13.32 -6.61 6.31
N MET A 323 -12.43 -7.52 5.90
CA MET A 323 -11.20 -7.83 6.62
C MET A 323 -10.33 -6.59 6.81
N ASN A 324 -10.12 -5.80 5.73
CA ASN A 324 -9.31 -4.58 5.82
C ASN A 324 -9.92 -3.56 6.77
N GLY A 325 -11.23 -3.30 6.68
CA GLY A 325 -11.94 -2.37 7.57
C GLY A 325 -11.85 -2.80 9.03
N ALA A 326 -12.09 -4.09 9.32
CA ALA A 326 -11.95 -4.66 10.66
C ALA A 326 -10.52 -4.56 11.19
N ASN A 327 -9.50 -4.86 10.34
CA ASN A 327 -8.10 -4.76 10.72
C ASN A 327 -7.70 -3.32 11.06
N GLU A 328 -8.09 -2.34 10.26
CA GLU A 328 -7.77 -0.93 10.52
C GLU A 328 -8.35 -0.46 11.85
N GLU A 329 -9.59 -0.85 12.18
CA GLU A 329 -10.23 -0.49 13.45
C GLU A 329 -9.60 -1.20 14.64
N ALA A 330 -9.29 -2.51 14.51
CA ALA A 330 -8.62 -3.28 15.56
C ALA A 330 -7.19 -2.77 15.83
N VAL A 331 -6.44 -2.45 14.77
CA VAL A 331 -5.09 -1.85 14.89
C VAL A 331 -5.17 -0.48 15.54
N ALA A 332 -6.18 0.34 15.22
CA ALA A 332 -6.38 1.64 15.87
C ALA A 332 -6.65 1.47 17.38
N ALA A 333 -7.47 0.50 17.78
CA ALA A 333 -7.73 0.18 19.18
C ALA A 333 -6.46 -0.32 19.91
N PHE A 334 -5.66 -1.16 19.27
CA PHE A 334 -4.36 -1.58 19.81
C PHE A 334 -3.39 -0.40 20.00
N LEU A 335 -3.34 0.52 19.04
CA LEU A 335 -2.51 1.73 19.15
C LEU A 335 -2.98 2.70 20.24
N ARG A 336 -4.25 2.64 20.66
CA ARG A 336 -4.78 3.37 21.81
C ARG A 336 -4.64 2.60 23.15
N ASP A 337 -4.01 1.41 23.12
CA ASP A 337 -3.85 0.51 24.28
C ASP A 337 -5.19 -0.02 24.85
N GLU A 338 -6.23 -0.11 24.03
CA GLU A 338 -7.55 -0.62 24.41
C GLU A 338 -7.62 -2.15 24.35
N ILE A 339 -6.77 -2.78 23.55
CA ILE A 339 -6.70 -4.24 23.37
C ILE A 339 -5.26 -4.75 23.32
N GLY A 340 -5.06 -6.06 23.57
CA GLY A 340 -3.79 -6.73 23.32
C GLY A 340 -3.64 -7.16 21.85
N ILE A 341 -2.41 -7.42 21.41
CA ILE A 341 -2.11 -7.76 20.00
C ILE A 341 -2.84 -9.03 19.52
N CYS A 342 -3.02 -10.01 20.40
CA CYS A 342 -3.73 -11.25 20.08
C CYS A 342 -5.25 -11.07 19.89
N ALA A 343 -5.83 -9.95 20.34
CA ALA A 343 -7.23 -9.63 20.09
C ALA A 343 -7.50 -9.11 18.67
N ILE A 344 -6.46 -8.66 17.94
CA ILE A 344 -6.61 -8.16 16.57
C ILE A 344 -7.25 -9.23 15.66
N PRO A 345 -6.70 -10.45 15.52
CA PRO A 345 -7.32 -11.49 14.69
C PRO A 345 -8.71 -11.90 15.17
N ASP A 346 -9.00 -11.91 16.49
CA ASP A 346 -10.31 -12.26 17.02
C ASP A 346 -11.39 -11.24 16.59
N LEU A 347 -11.05 -9.95 16.59
CA LEU A 347 -11.96 -8.88 16.15
C LEU A 347 -12.20 -8.93 14.64
N ILE A 348 -11.16 -9.27 13.86
CA ILE A 348 -11.30 -9.43 12.40
C ILE A 348 -12.23 -10.61 12.10
N GLU A 349 -12.01 -11.77 12.70
CA GLU A 349 -12.87 -12.95 12.53
C GLU A 349 -14.33 -12.65 12.90
N ALA A 350 -14.55 -11.96 14.02
CA ALA A 350 -15.89 -11.57 14.44
C ALA A 350 -16.61 -10.63 13.43
N ALA A 351 -15.89 -9.78 12.73
CA ALA A 351 -16.45 -8.96 11.65
C ALA A 351 -16.74 -9.81 10.40
N LEU A 352 -15.85 -10.74 10.06
CA LEU A 352 -16.03 -11.65 8.93
C LEU A 352 -17.22 -12.60 9.12
N ASP A 353 -17.50 -13.06 10.36
CA ASP A 353 -18.68 -13.88 10.69
C ASP A 353 -20.00 -13.15 10.43
N LYS A 354 -19.99 -11.81 10.37
CA LYS A 354 -21.14 -10.97 10.06
C LYS A 354 -21.20 -10.53 8.59
N THR A 355 -20.16 -10.84 7.83
CA THR A 355 -20.05 -10.42 6.43
C THR A 355 -20.86 -11.37 5.55
N GLU A 356 -21.75 -10.81 4.74
CA GLU A 356 -22.57 -11.56 3.80
C GLU A 356 -21.97 -11.47 2.37
N THR A 357 -22.10 -12.55 1.62
CA THR A 357 -21.69 -12.59 0.21
C THR A 357 -22.67 -11.78 -0.63
N VAL A 358 -22.14 -10.90 -1.49
CA VAL A 358 -22.92 -10.09 -2.41
C VAL A 358 -22.75 -10.62 -3.84
N TYR A 359 -23.83 -10.78 -4.59
CA TYR A 359 -23.75 -11.21 -5.99
C TYR A 359 -23.20 -10.08 -6.87
N GLN A 360 -22.07 -10.30 -7.54
CA GLN A 360 -21.38 -9.33 -8.41
C GLN A 360 -21.20 -7.95 -7.73
N PRO A 361 -20.40 -7.86 -6.66
CA PRO A 361 -20.30 -6.67 -5.84
C PRO A 361 -19.85 -5.46 -6.66
N GLN A 362 -20.54 -4.34 -6.45
CA GLN A 362 -20.19 -3.04 -6.99
C GLN A 362 -19.38 -2.23 -5.98
N LEU A 363 -18.88 -1.08 -6.37
CA LEU A 363 -18.12 -0.20 -5.48
C LEU A 363 -18.88 0.14 -4.19
N SER A 364 -20.21 0.38 -4.28
CA SER A 364 -21.05 0.64 -3.11
C SER A 364 -21.06 -0.49 -2.10
N ASP A 365 -21.10 -1.75 -2.60
CA ASP A 365 -21.15 -2.94 -1.74
C ASP A 365 -19.81 -3.14 -1.03
N ILE A 366 -18.70 -2.85 -1.69
CA ILE A 366 -17.35 -2.90 -1.12
C ILE A 366 -17.19 -1.86 -0.02
N LEU A 367 -17.64 -0.62 -0.27
CA LEU A 367 -17.60 0.47 0.72
C LEU A 367 -18.49 0.16 1.93
N GLU A 368 -19.67 -0.42 1.69
CA GLU A 368 -20.59 -0.80 2.76
C GLU A 368 -20.03 -1.96 3.59
N ALA A 369 -19.39 -2.97 2.99
CA ALA A 369 -18.76 -4.05 3.73
C ALA A 369 -17.63 -3.55 4.63
N ASP A 370 -16.78 -2.63 4.16
CA ASP A 370 -15.76 -1.97 4.99
C ASP A 370 -16.40 -1.23 6.18
N ARG A 371 -17.46 -0.45 5.92
CA ARG A 371 -18.17 0.31 6.94
C ARG A 371 -18.79 -0.60 8.03
N LEU A 372 -19.50 -1.64 7.60
CA LEU A 372 -20.16 -2.59 8.52
C LEU A 372 -19.13 -3.35 9.36
N ALA A 373 -18.03 -3.79 8.74
CA ALA A 373 -16.96 -4.49 9.47
C ALA A 373 -16.34 -3.61 10.57
N ARG A 374 -16.12 -2.32 10.29
CA ARG A 374 -15.65 -1.34 11.30
C ARG A 374 -16.66 -1.18 12.44
N GLU A 375 -17.96 -1.14 12.14
CA GLU A 375 -19.00 -1.05 13.16
C GLU A 375 -19.00 -2.26 14.09
N VAL A 376 -18.90 -3.48 13.53
CA VAL A 376 -18.82 -4.70 14.33
C VAL A 376 -17.63 -4.66 15.30
N VAL A 377 -16.47 -4.21 14.85
CA VAL A 377 -15.31 -4.08 15.74
C VAL A 377 -15.55 -3.06 16.84
N ARG A 378 -16.10 -1.88 16.51
CA ARG A 378 -16.42 -0.84 17.51
C ARG A 378 -17.44 -1.32 18.55
N GLU A 379 -18.48 -2.06 18.13
CA GLU A 379 -19.46 -2.66 19.04
C GLU A 379 -18.83 -3.65 20.02
N LYS A 380 -17.81 -4.38 19.58
CA LYS A 380 -17.12 -5.33 20.46
C LYS A 380 -16.09 -4.67 21.41
N LEU A 381 -15.70 -3.45 21.13
CA LEU A 381 -14.78 -2.67 21.99
C LEU A 381 -15.54 -1.91 23.10
N ASN A 382 -16.87 -1.68 22.95
CA ASN A 382 -17.74 -1.06 23.94
C ASN A 382 -18.38 -2.10 24.86
#